data_3d132e5b8ceeedfa0f213f9281ff48a7
#
_entry.id   3d132e5b8ceeedfa0f213f9281ff48a7
#
_cell.length_a   1.000
_cell.length_b   1.000
_cell.length_c   1.000
_cell.angle_alpha   90.00
_cell.angle_beta   90.00
_cell.angle_gamma   90.00
#
_symmetry.space_group_name_H-M   'P 1'
#
loop_
_entity.id
_entity.type
_entity.pdbx_description
1 polymer ?
#
loop_
_entity_poly.entity_id
_entity_poly.type
_entity_poly.pdbx_seq_one_letter_code
_entity_poly.pdbx_strand_id
1 'polypeptide(L)'
;MISPRLATFLMFVVNGAVVGTWVGAIPSVKDSLGASGSEFGMALLFLPFGALVAQQITGQLLVRGSSRRLLTVSAFILPWLVVPPMVAPSLALLAAALFVLGYANTTMDVTMNAHGVALEDRGGTSIMSGLHAGWSLGGVVGAVGMALALEVDVQPVTEALVAAVVLFALGLGAARSLGTGSVRTDGATGFHWPSRAVLPLAGIIVLIAFVEGGLTDWGGVYLDLGVGAPASVAAMALSL
;
A
#
# COMPACT_ATOMS: atom_id res chain seq x y z
N MET A 1 1.59 23.28 14.08
CA MET A 1 1.39 21.81 13.97
C MET A 1 -0.03 21.57 13.46
N ILE A 2 -0.21 20.61 12.55
CA ILE A 2 -1.54 20.20 12.05
C ILE A 2 -2.29 19.37 13.10
N SER A 3 -3.60 19.19 12.95
CA SER A 3 -4.37 18.35 13.87
C SER A 3 -3.95 16.86 13.78
N PRO A 4 -4.07 16.07 14.86
CA PRO A 4 -3.79 14.62 14.80
C PRO A 4 -4.63 13.88 13.75
N ARG A 5 -5.86 14.30 13.54
CA ARG A 5 -6.75 13.75 12.50
C ARG A 5 -6.18 13.98 11.09
N LEU A 6 -5.74 15.20 10.80
CA LEU A 6 -5.12 15.52 9.51
C LEU A 6 -3.79 14.79 9.35
N ALA A 7 -2.99 14.68 10.41
CA ALA A 7 -1.73 13.93 10.38
C ALA A 7 -1.98 12.45 10.05
N THR A 8 -2.99 11.83 10.66
CA THR A 8 -3.36 10.44 10.36
C THR A 8 -3.90 10.30 8.95
N PHE A 9 -4.73 11.23 8.47
CA PHE A 9 -5.21 11.26 7.08
C PHE A 9 -4.04 11.28 6.09
N LEU A 10 -3.01 12.10 6.34
CA LEU A 10 -1.82 12.15 5.49
C LEU A 10 -1.03 10.84 5.50
N MET A 11 -1.05 10.06 6.60
CA MET A 11 -0.45 8.72 6.62
C MET A 11 -1.19 7.76 5.68
N PHE A 12 -2.53 7.84 5.64
CA PHE A 12 -3.33 7.07 4.67
C PHE A 12 -3.01 7.49 3.23
N VAL A 13 -2.89 8.80 2.96
CA VAL A 13 -2.47 9.30 1.64
C VAL A 13 -1.09 8.77 1.25
N VAL A 14 -0.11 8.79 2.17
CA VAL A 14 1.24 8.27 1.90
C VAL A 14 1.21 6.78 1.55
N ASN A 15 0.48 5.98 2.32
CA ASN A 15 0.37 4.54 2.07
C ASN A 15 -0.30 4.27 0.71
N GLY A 16 -1.44 4.92 0.43
CA GLY A 16 -2.13 4.78 -0.85
C GLY A 16 -1.29 5.23 -2.05
N ALA A 17 -0.53 6.33 -1.91
CA ALA A 17 0.30 6.84 -3.00
C ALA A 17 1.45 5.87 -3.35
N VAL A 18 2.06 5.21 -2.36
CA VAL A 18 3.05 4.14 -2.62
C VAL A 18 2.43 3.00 -3.44
N VAL A 19 1.21 2.58 -3.09
CA VAL A 19 0.48 1.54 -3.84
C VAL A 19 0.19 2.02 -5.27
N GLY A 20 -0.34 3.25 -5.42
CA GLY A 20 -0.65 3.81 -6.74
C GLY A 20 0.58 3.95 -7.64
N THR A 21 1.70 4.42 -7.10
CA THR A 21 2.99 4.49 -7.82
C THR A 21 3.44 3.09 -8.30
N TRP A 22 3.34 2.06 -7.45
CA TRP A 22 3.67 0.69 -7.85
C TRP A 22 2.73 0.18 -8.94
N VAL A 23 1.43 0.29 -8.74
CA VAL A 23 0.42 -0.22 -9.68
C VAL A 23 0.57 0.43 -11.05
N GLY A 24 0.78 1.75 -11.10
CA GLY A 24 1.03 2.47 -12.35
C GLY A 24 2.29 2.02 -13.09
N ALA A 25 3.28 1.48 -12.38
CA ALA A 25 4.53 1.02 -12.99
C ALA A 25 4.49 -0.46 -13.46
N ILE A 26 3.51 -1.24 -13.06
CA ILE A 26 3.43 -2.69 -13.34
C ILE A 26 3.66 -3.02 -14.82
N PRO A 27 2.99 -2.38 -15.81
CA PRO A 27 3.21 -2.68 -17.22
C PRO A 27 4.66 -2.47 -17.63
N SER A 28 5.23 -1.32 -17.28
CA SER A 28 6.62 -0.96 -17.63
C SER A 28 7.65 -1.90 -17.01
N VAL A 29 7.45 -2.33 -15.76
CA VAL A 29 8.34 -3.28 -15.06
C VAL A 29 8.25 -4.65 -15.73
N LYS A 30 7.04 -5.11 -16.07
CA LYS A 30 6.83 -6.38 -16.78
C LYS A 30 7.57 -6.39 -18.13
N ASP A 31 7.43 -5.31 -18.90
CA ASP A 31 8.04 -5.20 -20.22
C ASP A 31 9.57 -5.12 -20.14
N SER A 32 10.12 -4.40 -19.17
CA SER A 32 11.57 -4.31 -18.95
C SER A 32 12.22 -5.65 -18.64
N LEU A 33 11.47 -6.57 -18.05
CA LEU A 33 11.93 -7.93 -17.74
C LEU A 33 11.71 -8.93 -18.89
N GLY A 34 10.95 -8.56 -19.93
CA GLY A 34 10.56 -9.46 -21.01
C GLY A 34 9.80 -10.69 -20.51
N ALA A 35 9.09 -10.58 -19.38
CA ALA A 35 8.48 -11.69 -18.70
C ALA A 35 7.15 -12.10 -19.34
N SER A 36 6.90 -13.41 -19.44
CA SER A 36 5.57 -13.91 -19.75
C SER A 36 4.57 -13.56 -18.65
N GLY A 37 3.28 -13.53 -18.95
CA GLY A 37 2.23 -13.25 -17.96
C GLY A 37 2.28 -14.19 -16.76
N SER A 38 2.55 -15.47 -16.97
CA SER A 38 2.63 -16.46 -15.89
C SER A 38 3.84 -16.27 -14.98
N GLU A 39 5.02 -16.01 -15.54
CA GLU A 39 6.25 -15.76 -14.77
C GLU A 39 6.13 -14.48 -13.95
N PHE A 40 5.62 -13.42 -14.56
CA PHE A 40 5.40 -12.16 -13.86
C PHE A 40 4.35 -12.30 -12.76
N GLY A 41 3.23 -12.99 -13.04
CA GLY A 41 2.20 -13.29 -12.04
C GLY A 41 2.72 -14.06 -10.83
N MET A 42 3.64 -14.99 -11.04
CA MET A 42 4.31 -15.70 -9.94
C MET A 42 5.15 -14.75 -9.07
N ALA A 43 5.82 -13.76 -9.67
CA ALA A 43 6.54 -12.74 -8.92
C ALA A 43 5.58 -11.81 -8.14
N LEU A 44 4.45 -11.41 -8.73
CA LEU A 44 3.44 -10.58 -8.07
C LEU A 44 2.87 -11.22 -6.80
N LEU A 45 2.76 -12.56 -6.73
CA LEU A 45 2.29 -13.26 -5.52
C LEU A 45 3.14 -12.99 -4.27
N PHE A 46 4.38 -12.55 -4.42
CA PHE A 46 5.23 -12.26 -3.27
C PHE A 46 4.81 -10.99 -2.50
N LEU A 47 4.13 -10.04 -3.15
CA LEU A 47 3.58 -8.86 -2.49
C LEU A 47 2.50 -9.26 -1.45
N PRO A 48 1.40 -9.96 -1.81
CA PRO A 48 0.43 -10.43 -0.81
C PRO A 48 1.03 -11.44 0.16
N PHE A 49 2.04 -12.23 -0.23
CA PHE A 49 2.72 -13.12 0.70
C PHE A 49 3.48 -12.34 1.79
N GLY A 50 4.17 -11.26 1.43
CA GLY A 50 4.77 -10.32 2.38
C GLY A 50 3.73 -9.68 3.31
N ALA A 51 2.57 -9.32 2.75
CA ALA A 51 1.45 -8.76 3.50
C ALA A 51 0.91 -9.75 4.56
N LEU A 52 0.73 -11.02 4.21
CA LEU A 52 0.28 -12.06 5.14
C LEU A 52 1.24 -12.24 6.33
N VAL A 53 2.55 -12.24 6.06
CA VAL A 53 3.56 -12.34 7.11
C VAL A 53 3.54 -11.09 8.01
N ALA A 54 3.45 -9.90 7.40
CA ALA A 54 3.40 -8.63 8.13
C ALA A 54 2.20 -8.55 9.07
N GLN A 55 1.02 -9.00 8.61
CA GLN A 55 -0.21 -8.92 9.40
C GLN A 55 -0.09 -9.66 10.73
N GLN A 56 0.55 -10.84 10.72
CA GLN A 56 0.76 -11.64 11.94
C GLN A 56 1.75 -10.95 12.90
N ILE A 57 2.83 -10.40 12.38
CA ILE A 57 3.90 -9.79 13.17
C ILE A 57 3.46 -8.42 13.71
N THR A 58 2.84 -7.58 12.86
CA THR A 58 2.43 -6.23 13.22
C THR A 58 1.39 -6.23 14.34
N GLY A 59 0.43 -7.15 14.33
CA GLY A 59 -0.54 -7.31 15.41
C GLY A 59 0.15 -7.52 16.77
N GLN A 60 1.17 -8.39 16.81
CA GLN A 60 1.93 -8.65 18.03
C GLN A 60 2.78 -7.44 18.47
N LEU A 61 3.34 -6.70 17.51
CA LEU A 61 4.10 -5.48 17.82
C LEU A 61 3.22 -4.37 18.40
N LEU A 62 1.98 -4.24 17.92
CA LEU A 62 1.00 -3.27 18.42
C LEU A 62 0.58 -3.55 19.87
N VAL A 63 0.46 -4.83 20.24
CA VAL A 63 0.17 -5.23 21.64
C VAL A 63 1.27 -4.76 22.59
N ARG A 64 2.53 -4.80 22.16
CA ARG A 64 3.71 -4.53 22.99
C ARG A 64 4.22 -3.09 22.86
N GLY A 65 3.75 -2.34 21.88
CA GLY A 65 4.32 -1.06 21.49
C GLY A 65 3.30 0.06 21.28
N SER A 66 3.81 1.21 20.87
CA SER A 66 3.01 2.38 20.53
C SER A 66 2.70 2.38 19.03
N SER A 67 1.40 2.43 18.66
CA SER A 67 0.98 2.58 17.25
C SER A 67 1.61 3.82 16.61
N ARG A 68 1.77 4.92 17.37
CA ARG A 68 2.44 6.13 16.88
C ARG A 68 3.88 5.86 16.45
N ARG A 69 4.67 5.13 17.29
CA ARG A 69 6.08 4.84 16.94
C ARG A 69 6.18 3.97 15.71
N LEU A 70 5.39 2.90 15.66
CA LEU A 70 5.41 1.97 14.54
C LEU A 70 4.96 2.65 13.25
N LEU A 71 3.89 3.47 13.29
CA LEU A 71 3.41 4.25 12.16
C LEU A 71 4.46 5.26 11.68
N THR A 72 5.16 5.94 12.60
CA THR A 72 6.23 6.86 12.24
C THR A 72 7.37 6.15 11.51
N VAL A 73 7.82 5.01 12.03
CA VAL A 73 8.90 4.21 11.41
C VAL A 73 8.46 3.71 10.03
N SER A 74 7.23 3.18 9.93
CA SER A 74 6.70 2.71 8.64
C SER A 74 6.61 3.82 7.60
N ALA A 75 6.16 5.02 8.00
CA ALA A 75 6.08 6.18 7.10
C ALA A 75 7.45 6.67 6.61
N PHE A 76 8.53 6.38 7.32
CA PHE A 76 9.89 6.71 6.88
C PHE A 76 10.48 5.66 5.94
N ILE A 77 10.13 4.40 6.12
CA ILE A 77 10.71 3.29 5.37
C ILE A 77 9.93 3.01 4.08
N LEU A 78 8.61 2.96 4.17
CA LEU A 78 7.74 2.51 3.10
C LEU A 78 7.94 3.28 1.77
N PRO A 79 8.04 4.63 1.74
CA PRO A 79 8.19 5.35 0.48
C PRO A 79 9.42 4.92 -0.34
N TRP A 80 10.51 4.54 0.32
CA TRP A 80 11.74 4.11 -0.35
C TRP A 80 11.64 2.69 -0.92
N LEU A 81 10.75 1.87 -0.39
CA LEU A 81 10.59 0.47 -0.81
C LEU A 81 9.81 0.33 -2.12
N VAL A 82 9.22 1.39 -2.65
CA VAL A 82 8.63 1.37 -3.99
C VAL A 82 9.69 1.37 -5.09
N VAL A 83 10.91 1.84 -4.80
CA VAL A 83 12.00 1.97 -5.80
C VAL A 83 12.61 0.62 -6.22
N PRO A 84 12.96 -0.31 -5.31
CA PRO A 84 13.58 -1.59 -5.68
C PRO A 84 12.84 -2.40 -6.75
N PRO A 85 11.51 -2.53 -6.76
CA PRO A 85 10.79 -3.19 -7.85
C PRO A 85 11.03 -2.58 -9.23
N MET A 86 11.24 -1.25 -9.31
CA MET A 86 11.44 -0.52 -10.57
C MET A 86 12.79 -0.83 -11.25
N VAL A 87 13.77 -1.29 -10.46
CA VAL A 87 15.13 -1.56 -10.93
C VAL A 87 15.51 -3.04 -10.82
N ALA A 88 14.57 -3.91 -10.55
CA ALA A 88 14.80 -5.33 -10.41
C ALA A 88 15.29 -5.94 -11.73
N PRO A 89 16.52 -6.51 -11.80
CA PRO A 89 17.08 -7.05 -13.05
C PRO A 89 16.63 -8.48 -13.34
N SER A 90 15.82 -9.07 -12.47
CA SER A 90 15.30 -10.44 -12.62
C SER A 90 14.00 -10.62 -11.83
N LEU A 91 13.21 -11.61 -12.25
CA LEU A 91 11.96 -11.98 -11.55
C LEU A 91 12.19 -12.39 -10.08
N ALA A 92 13.32 -13.03 -9.78
CA ALA A 92 13.64 -13.41 -8.40
C ALA A 92 13.89 -12.18 -7.51
N LEU A 93 14.60 -11.15 -8.02
CA LEU A 93 14.83 -9.91 -7.30
C LEU A 93 13.58 -9.05 -7.25
N LEU A 94 12.75 -9.06 -8.30
CA LEU A 94 11.42 -8.46 -8.26
C LEU A 94 10.56 -9.08 -7.16
N ALA A 95 10.47 -10.42 -7.10
CA ALA A 95 9.72 -11.13 -6.08
C ALA A 95 10.20 -10.78 -4.66
N ALA A 96 11.51 -10.72 -4.44
CA ALA A 96 12.08 -10.32 -3.15
C ALA A 96 11.73 -8.87 -2.80
N ALA A 97 11.83 -7.94 -3.76
CA ALA A 97 11.46 -6.53 -3.56
C ALA A 97 9.97 -6.38 -3.25
N LEU A 98 9.10 -7.11 -3.97
CA LEU A 98 7.65 -7.10 -3.75
C LEU A 98 7.27 -7.70 -2.39
N PHE A 99 7.95 -8.76 -1.95
CA PHE A 99 7.75 -9.29 -0.60
C PHE A 99 8.03 -8.24 0.47
N VAL A 100 9.16 -7.54 0.36
CA VAL A 100 9.54 -6.49 1.31
C VAL A 100 8.58 -5.29 1.24
N LEU A 101 8.18 -4.89 0.04
CA LEU A 101 7.19 -3.82 -0.18
C LEU A 101 5.85 -4.19 0.45
N GLY A 102 5.32 -5.39 0.18
CA GLY A 102 4.06 -5.88 0.73
C GLY A 102 4.10 -5.98 2.26
N TYR A 103 5.23 -6.46 2.81
CA TYR A 103 5.45 -6.50 4.25
C TYR A 103 5.39 -5.10 4.88
N ALA A 104 6.12 -4.13 4.34
CA ALA A 104 6.18 -2.78 4.88
C ALA A 104 4.86 -2.02 4.69
N ASN A 105 4.22 -2.18 3.52
CA ASN A 105 2.93 -1.59 3.22
C ASN A 105 1.86 -2.05 4.22
N THR A 106 1.75 -3.35 4.44
CA THR A 106 0.78 -3.91 5.39
C THR A 106 1.11 -3.56 6.84
N THR A 107 2.40 -3.48 7.19
CA THR A 107 2.80 -2.98 8.52
C THR A 107 2.30 -1.57 8.74
N MET A 108 2.44 -0.69 7.77
CA MET A 108 1.90 0.68 7.85
C MET A 108 0.37 0.67 7.87
N ASP A 109 -0.28 -0.13 7.01
CA ASP A 109 -1.73 -0.22 6.91
C ASP A 109 -2.38 -0.64 8.24
N VAL A 110 -1.96 -1.77 8.80
CA VAL A 110 -2.47 -2.25 10.10
C VAL A 110 -2.24 -1.21 11.20
N THR A 111 -1.10 -0.54 11.19
CA THR A 111 -0.74 0.43 12.22
C THR A 111 -1.51 1.74 12.09
N MET A 112 -1.71 2.26 10.86
CA MET A 112 -2.49 3.48 10.64
C MET A 112 -3.96 3.28 10.94
N ASN A 113 -4.53 2.10 10.61
CA ASN A 113 -5.89 1.73 10.97
C ASN A 113 -6.07 1.67 12.48
N ALA A 114 -5.18 0.97 13.19
CA ALA A 114 -5.19 0.91 14.66
C ALA A 114 -5.07 2.31 15.30
N HIS A 115 -4.24 3.19 14.72
CA HIS A 115 -4.10 4.57 15.18
C HIS A 115 -5.36 5.39 14.91
N GLY A 116 -6.00 5.21 13.74
CA GLY A 116 -7.27 5.84 13.36
C GLY A 116 -8.42 5.48 14.32
N VAL A 117 -8.58 4.18 14.63
CA VAL A 117 -9.56 3.70 15.62
C VAL A 117 -9.32 4.33 16.98
N ALA A 118 -8.07 4.39 17.46
CA ALA A 118 -7.74 5.01 18.75
C ALA A 118 -8.04 6.52 18.78
N LEU A 119 -8.00 7.21 17.66
CA LEU A 119 -8.42 8.61 17.55
C LEU A 119 -9.96 8.76 17.53
N GLU A 120 -10.64 7.85 16.82
CA GLU A 120 -12.10 7.79 16.74
C GLU A 120 -12.71 7.59 18.13
N ASP A 121 -12.21 6.60 18.89
CA ASP A 121 -12.65 6.30 20.26
C ASP A 121 -12.51 7.50 21.22
N ARG A 122 -11.43 8.27 21.08
CA ARG A 122 -11.21 9.46 21.91
C ARG A 122 -12.03 10.66 21.49
N GLY A 123 -12.26 10.80 20.18
CA GLY A 123 -12.96 11.95 19.62
C GLY A 123 -14.49 11.81 19.62
N GLY A 124 -15.01 10.60 19.84
CA GLY A 124 -16.45 10.31 19.81
C GLY A 124 -17.12 10.53 18.45
N THR A 125 -16.34 10.66 17.38
CA THR A 125 -16.85 10.89 16.00
C THR A 125 -16.20 9.92 15.03
N SER A 126 -17.01 9.28 14.17
CA SER A 126 -16.49 8.38 13.15
C SER A 126 -15.63 9.14 12.11
N ILE A 127 -14.41 8.70 11.92
CA ILE A 127 -13.44 9.28 10.98
C ILE A 127 -12.86 8.26 10.00
N MET A 128 -13.07 6.96 10.22
CA MET A 128 -12.43 5.91 9.46
C MET A 128 -12.73 5.99 7.96
N SER A 129 -13.99 6.23 7.57
CA SER A 129 -14.35 6.39 6.15
C SER A 129 -13.60 7.55 5.48
N GLY A 130 -13.40 8.65 6.19
CA GLY A 130 -12.60 9.78 5.69
C GLY A 130 -11.12 9.45 5.58
N LEU A 131 -10.57 8.63 6.49
CA LEU A 131 -9.19 8.18 6.43
C LEU A 131 -8.98 7.26 5.21
N HIS A 132 -9.88 6.31 4.96
CA HIS A 132 -9.84 5.44 3.78
C HIS A 132 -10.02 6.22 2.47
N ALA A 133 -10.84 7.28 2.44
CA ALA A 133 -10.90 8.20 1.30
C ALA A 133 -9.54 8.87 1.04
N GLY A 134 -8.77 9.17 2.11
CA GLY A 134 -7.38 9.63 2.00
C GLY A 134 -6.47 8.59 1.34
N TRP A 135 -6.64 7.31 1.68
CA TRP A 135 -5.91 6.21 1.06
C TRP A 135 -6.21 6.12 -0.46
N SER A 136 -7.49 6.13 -0.82
CA SER A 136 -7.91 6.11 -2.23
C SER A 136 -7.39 7.32 -3.00
N LEU A 137 -7.45 8.53 -2.41
CA LEU A 137 -6.88 9.73 -3.00
C LEU A 137 -5.37 9.59 -3.23
N GLY A 138 -4.65 9.02 -2.25
CA GLY A 138 -3.23 8.71 -2.39
C GLY A 138 -2.97 7.77 -3.57
N GLY A 139 -3.74 6.69 -3.67
CA GLY A 139 -3.65 5.72 -4.77
C GLY A 139 -3.80 6.38 -6.14
N VAL A 140 -4.83 7.22 -6.30
CA VAL A 140 -5.04 8.00 -7.54
C VAL A 140 -3.85 8.94 -7.80
N VAL A 141 -3.37 9.67 -6.80
CA VAL A 141 -2.24 10.60 -6.95
C VAL A 141 -0.97 9.86 -7.38
N GLY A 142 -0.68 8.70 -6.79
CA GLY A 142 0.48 7.87 -7.18
C GLY A 142 0.37 7.35 -8.61
N ALA A 143 -0.79 6.79 -8.99
CA ALA A 143 -1.03 6.27 -10.33
C ALA A 143 -0.97 7.39 -11.40
N VAL A 144 -1.59 8.54 -11.14
CA VAL A 144 -1.54 9.71 -12.03
C VAL A 144 -0.11 10.26 -12.12
N GLY A 145 0.64 10.30 -11.02
CA GLY A 145 2.05 10.70 -11.03
C GLY A 145 2.88 9.85 -11.98
N MET A 146 2.74 8.51 -11.89
CA MET A 146 3.40 7.58 -12.81
C MET A 146 2.93 7.76 -14.24
N ALA A 147 1.61 7.92 -14.48
CA ALA A 147 1.06 8.14 -15.81
C ALA A 147 1.64 9.41 -16.47
N LEU A 148 1.70 10.51 -15.75
CA LEU A 148 2.27 11.77 -16.24
C LEU A 148 3.76 11.65 -16.51
N ALA A 149 4.51 10.92 -15.69
CA ALA A 149 5.92 10.65 -15.93
C ALA A 149 6.13 9.87 -17.24
N LEU A 150 5.35 8.81 -17.46
CA LEU A 150 5.41 8.00 -18.68
C LEU A 150 4.98 8.79 -19.92
N GLU A 151 4.03 9.71 -19.81
CA GLU A 151 3.59 10.56 -20.92
C GLU A 151 4.70 11.50 -21.44
N VAL A 152 5.63 11.88 -20.56
CA VAL A 152 6.78 12.73 -20.90
C VAL A 152 8.10 11.97 -20.98
N ASP A 153 8.04 10.66 -21.23
CA ASP A 153 9.18 9.75 -21.36
C ASP A 153 10.13 9.71 -20.15
N VAL A 154 9.62 9.99 -18.94
CA VAL A 154 10.38 9.82 -17.70
C VAL A 154 10.33 8.37 -17.27
N GLN A 155 11.51 7.80 -16.95
CA GLN A 155 11.61 6.42 -16.52
C GLN A 155 10.87 6.18 -15.19
N PRO A 156 10.20 5.02 -15.00
CA PRO A 156 9.48 4.68 -13.78
C PRO A 156 10.31 4.81 -12.49
N VAL A 157 11.59 4.47 -12.55
CA VAL A 157 12.50 4.61 -11.39
C VAL A 157 12.70 6.07 -10.97
N THR A 158 12.74 6.99 -11.92
CA THR A 158 12.91 8.42 -11.63
C THR A 158 11.67 8.97 -10.94
N GLU A 159 10.48 8.63 -11.45
CA GLU A 159 9.22 8.98 -10.79
C GLU A 159 9.14 8.38 -9.39
N ALA A 160 9.43 7.08 -9.23
CA ALA A 160 9.40 6.40 -7.93
C ALA A 160 10.36 7.04 -6.91
N LEU A 161 11.53 7.53 -7.34
CA LEU A 161 12.46 8.28 -6.48
C LEU A 161 11.89 9.63 -6.08
N VAL A 162 11.27 10.37 -7.01
CA VAL A 162 10.62 11.65 -6.70
C VAL A 162 9.46 11.42 -5.74
N ALA A 163 8.60 10.42 -6.02
CA ALA A 163 7.50 10.04 -5.14
C ALA A 163 8.03 9.66 -3.73
N ALA A 164 9.09 8.84 -3.65
CA ALA A 164 9.69 8.45 -2.38
C ALA A 164 10.14 9.65 -1.55
N VAL A 165 10.81 10.63 -2.16
CA VAL A 165 11.26 11.86 -1.48
C VAL A 165 10.07 12.69 -1.00
N VAL A 166 9.06 12.90 -1.86
CA VAL A 166 7.87 13.70 -1.53
C VAL A 166 7.06 13.04 -0.42
N LEU A 167 6.81 11.72 -0.53
CA LEU A 167 6.04 10.96 0.44
C LEU A 167 6.78 10.82 1.78
N PHE A 168 8.10 10.67 1.76
CA PHE A 168 8.93 10.70 2.95
C PHE A 168 8.82 12.06 3.68
N ALA A 169 8.94 13.17 2.94
CA ALA A 169 8.81 14.51 3.50
C ALA A 169 7.41 14.75 4.10
N LEU A 170 6.36 14.30 3.38
CA LEU A 170 4.98 14.37 3.85
C LEU A 170 4.79 13.54 5.13
N GLY A 171 5.28 12.30 5.15
CA GLY A 171 5.25 11.41 6.31
C GLY A 171 6.00 12.00 7.51
N LEU A 172 7.19 12.60 7.26
CA LEU A 172 7.97 13.30 8.30
C LEU A 172 7.21 14.49 8.91
N GLY A 173 6.55 15.27 8.06
CA GLY A 173 5.70 16.40 8.48
C GLY A 173 4.52 15.93 9.34
N ALA A 174 3.82 14.90 8.88
CA ALA A 174 2.66 14.32 9.56
C ALA A 174 3.06 13.65 10.90
N ALA A 175 4.17 12.92 10.96
CA ALA A 175 4.63 12.19 12.14
C ALA A 175 4.81 13.10 13.38
N ARG A 176 5.18 14.37 13.17
CA ARG A 176 5.34 15.36 14.26
C ARG A 176 4.02 15.69 14.95
N SER A 177 2.90 15.51 14.26
CA SER A 177 1.57 15.89 14.72
C SER A 177 0.66 14.69 15.01
N LEU A 178 1.17 13.45 14.89
CA LEU A 178 0.44 12.26 15.32
C LEU A 178 0.18 12.35 16.83
N GLY A 179 -1.07 12.27 17.23
CA GLY A 179 -1.47 12.22 18.63
C GLY A 179 -0.88 10.98 19.34
N THR A 180 -0.99 10.94 20.66
CA THR A 180 -0.62 9.74 21.42
C THR A 180 -1.62 8.63 21.10
N GLY A 181 -1.22 7.64 20.28
CA GLY A 181 -1.99 6.43 20.00
C GLY A 181 -1.54 5.30 20.94
N SER A 182 -2.38 4.89 21.86
CA SER A 182 -2.25 3.58 22.49
C SER A 182 -3.48 2.77 22.10
N VAL A 183 -3.28 1.72 21.33
CA VAL A 183 -4.33 0.73 21.10
C VAL A 183 -4.50 -0.03 22.40
N ARG A 184 -5.68 0.04 23.01
CA ARG A 184 -6.04 -0.90 24.08
C ARG A 184 -6.35 -2.22 23.39
N THR A 185 -5.39 -3.10 23.36
CA THR A 185 -5.63 -4.49 23.05
C THR A 185 -5.99 -5.18 24.36
N ASP A 186 -7.25 -5.50 24.54
CA ASP A 186 -7.70 -6.33 25.66
C ASP A 186 -7.16 -7.75 25.43
N GLY A 187 -5.88 -7.96 25.76
CA GLY A 187 -5.26 -9.23 26.07
C GLY A 187 -5.39 -10.46 25.14
N ALA A 188 -6.05 -10.34 23.99
CA ALA A 188 -6.20 -11.46 23.05
C ALA A 188 -4.90 -11.70 22.27
N THR A 189 -3.92 -12.30 22.93
CA THR A 189 -2.69 -12.79 22.29
C THR A 189 -2.87 -14.25 21.91
N GLY A 190 -3.29 -14.52 20.68
CA GLY A 190 -3.39 -15.88 20.17
C GLY A 190 -4.08 -15.92 18.82
N PHE A 191 -3.74 -16.93 18.01
CA PHE A 191 -4.50 -17.24 16.82
C PHE A 191 -5.80 -17.94 17.25
N HIS A 192 -6.93 -17.30 16.97
CA HIS A 192 -8.24 -17.89 17.16
C HIS A 192 -8.86 -18.22 15.82
N TRP A 193 -9.30 -19.46 15.62
CA TRP A 193 -10.09 -19.79 14.45
C TRP A 193 -11.40 -19.00 14.44
N PRO A 194 -11.78 -18.42 13.28
CA PRO A 194 -13.04 -17.69 13.17
C PRO A 194 -14.22 -18.62 13.50
N SER A 195 -15.23 -18.09 14.16
CA SER A 195 -16.47 -18.83 14.42
C SER A 195 -17.14 -19.19 13.08
N ARG A 196 -17.90 -20.29 13.06
CA ARG A 196 -18.63 -20.72 11.85
C ARG A 196 -19.55 -19.64 11.28
N ALA A 197 -20.05 -18.75 12.12
CA ALA A 197 -20.89 -17.62 11.71
C ALA A 197 -20.11 -16.55 10.89
N VAL A 198 -18.80 -16.45 11.05
CA VAL A 198 -17.94 -15.49 10.33
C VAL A 198 -17.45 -16.03 8.99
N LEU A 199 -17.46 -17.36 8.79
CA LEU A 199 -16.93 -17.99 7.57
C LEU A 199 -17.60 -17.50 6.26
N PRO A 200 -18.93 -17.32 6.16
CA PRO A 200 -19.55 -16.79 4.95
C PRO A 200 -19.07 -15.36 4.63
N LEU A 201 -18.94 -14.51 5.66
CA LEU A 201 -18.44 -13.15 5.49
C LEU A 201 -16.98 -13.16 5.05
N ALA A 202 -16.14 -14.02 5.64
CA ALA A 202 -14.76 -14.19 5.22
C ALA A 202 -14.67 -14.66 3.76
N GLY A 203 -15.54 -15.57 3.33
CA GLY A 203 -15.64 -16.01 1.94
C GLY A 203 -15.96 -14.86 0.97
N ILE A 204 -16.92 -14.01 1.31
CA ILE A 204 -17.25 -12.81 0.52
C ILE A 204 -16.05 -11.86 0.43
N ILE A 205 -15.36 -11.61 1.55
CA ILE A 205 -14.17 -10.75 1.58
C ILE A 205 -13.07 -11.31 0.68
N VAL A 206 -12.84 -12.63 0.71
CA VAL A 206 -11.84 -13.28 -0.16
C VAL A 206 -12.20 -13.10 -1.64
N LEU A 207 -13.47 -13.26 -2.01
CA LEU A 207 -13.91 -13.06 -3.41
C LEU A 207 -13.74 -11.61 -3.86
N ILE A 208 -14.09 -10.64 -3.01
CA ILE A 208 -13.88 -9.21 -3.30
C ILE A 208 -12.39 -8.92 -3.47
N ALA A 209 -11.55 -9.38 -2.52
CA ALA A 209 -10.11 -9.17 -2.58
C ALA A 209 -9.47 -9.84 -3.81
N PHE A 210 -9.98 -10.98 -4.25
CA PHE A 210 -9.51 -11.65 -5.47
C PHE A 210 -9.82 -10.83 -6.73
N VAL A 211 -11.03 -10.29 -6.84
CA VAL A 211 -11.43 -9.45 -7.98
C VAL A 211 -10.66 -8.12 -7.97
N GLU A 212 -10.60 -7.47 -6.81
CA GLU A 212 -9.90 -6.20 -6.63
C GLU A 212 -8.39 -6.36 -6.91
N GLY A 213 -7.75 -7.38 -6.36
CA GLY A 213 -6.34 -7.70 -6.62
C GLY A 213 -6.08 -7.99 -8.09
N GLY A 214 -6.95 -8.77 -8.75
CA GLY A 214 -6.85 -9.05 -10.17
C GLY A 214 -6.94 -7.79 -11.03
N LEU A 215 -7.87 -6.88 -10.74
CA LEU A 215 -7.99 -5.60 -11.44
C LEU A 215 -6.79 -4.70 -11.17
N THR A 216 -6.32 -4.64 -9.92
CA THR A 216 -5.17 -3.83 -9.53
C THR A 216 -3.88 -4.28 -10.22
N ASP A 217 -3.61 -5.59 -10.20
CA ASP A 217 -2.34 -6.14 -10.72
C ASP A 217 -2.33 -6.28 -12.24
N TRP A 218 -3.48 -6.56 -12.85
CA TRP A 218 -3.57 -6.89 -14.28
C TRP A 218 -4.33 -5.86 -15.11
N GLY A 219 -5.04 -4.91 -14.50
CA GLY A 219 -5.81 -3.90 -15.24
C GLY A 219 -4.92 -3.09 -16.17
N GLY A 220 -3.78 -2.59 -15.70
CA GLY A 220 -2.81 -1.86 -16.52
C GLY A 220 -2.21 -2.74 -17.63
N VAL A 221 -1.82 -3.96 -17.31
CA VAL A 221 -1.28 -4.92 -18.30
C VAL A 221 -2.33 -5.26 -19.38
N TYR A 222 -3.61 -5.39 -19.00
CA TYR A 222 -4.69 -5.62 -19.96
C TYR A 222 -4.94 -4.42 -20.88
N LEU A 223 -4.88 -3.20 -20.33
CA LEU A 223 -5.02 -1.99 -21.15
C LEU A 223 -3.86 -1.85 -22.14
N ASP A 224 -2.65 -2.13 -21.73
CA ASP A 224 -1.45 -2.08 -22.57
C ASP A 224 -1.48 -3.19 -23.65
N LEU A 225 -1.44 -4.45 -23.25
CA LEU A 225 -1.29 -5.59 -24.18
C LEU A 225 -2.60 -6.03 -24.82
N GLY A 226 -3.74 -5.91 -24.15
CA GLY A 226 -5.04 -6.38 -24.65
C GLY A 226 -5.77 -5.34 -25.50
N VAL A 227 -5.64 -4.07 -25.15
CA VAL A 227 -6.33 -2.95 -25.84
C VAL A 227 -5.36 -2.12 -26.67
N GLY A 228 -4.04 -2.19 -26.42
CA GLY A 228 -3.03 -1.37 -27.08
C GLY A 228 -3.06 0.09 -26.62
N ALA A 229 -3.48 0.32 -25.38
CA ALA A 229 -3.52 1.67 -24.83
C ALA A 229 -2.09 2.20 -24.58
N PRO A 230 -1.86 3.53 -24.68
CA PRO A 230 -0.59 4.12 -24.29
C PRO A 230 -0.21 3.79 -22.84
N ALA A 231 1.10 3.70 -22.54
CA ALA A 231 1.62 3.37 -21.21
C ALA A 231 1.07 4.32 -20.12
N SER A 232 0.89 5.59 -20.43
CA SER A 232 0.27 6.59 -19.54
C SER A 232 -1.19 6.25 -19.19
N VAL A 233 -1.96 5.72 -20.14
CA VAL A 233 -3.35 5.28 -19.88
C VAL A 233 -3.36 3.98 -19.09
N ALA A 234 -2.48 3.03 -19.42
CA ALA A 234 -2.35 1.78 -18.68
C ALA A 234 -1.96 2.01 -17.21
N ALA A 235 -1.09 2.98 -16.92
CA ALA A 235 -0.71 3.37 -15.56
C ALA A 235 -1.88 3.94 -14.73
N MET A 236 -2.93 4.44 -15.38
CA MET A 236 -4.12 4.96 -14.71
C MET A 236 -5.18 3.89 -14.38
N ALA A 237 -4.93 2.62 -14.67
CA ALA A 237 -5.91 1.55 -14.47
C ALA A 237 -6.52 1.50 -13.06
N LEU A 238 -5.74 1.87 -12.03
CA LEU A 238 -6.22 1.93 -10.64
C LEU A 238 -7.19 3.10 -10.40
N SER A 239 -7.19 4.13 -11.26
CA SER A 239 -8.01 5.34 -11.09
C SER A 239 -9.31 5.30 -11.90
N LEU A 240 -9.47 4.28 -12.73
CA LEU A 240 -10.68 4.03 -13.54
C LEU A 240 -11.68 3.15 -12.79
#